data_71b5bc4cfa99c56f6195948d8ef00524
#
_entry.id   71b5bc4cfa99c56f6195948d8ef00524
#
_cell.length_a   1.000
_cell.length_b   1.000
_cell.length_c   1.000
_cell.angle_alpha   90.00
_cell.angle_beta   90.00
_cell.angle_gamma   90.00
#
_symmetry.space_group_name_H-M   'P 1'
#
loop_
_entity.id
_entity.type
_entity.pdbx_description
1 polymer ?
#
loop_
_entity_poly.entity_id
_entity_poly.type
_entity_poly.pdbx_seq_one_letter_code
_entity_poly.pdbx_strand_id
1 'polypeptide(L)'
;MFIVLLASLSGKTYGQQKPLAGPSDTLVVLWSSGDPEVAEKACLMYTSAAKKFKWFNEVILVVWGPSEKLLAENAVMKEKVASLQKSGVMVQACIACSNMYGVTDTLKVCQVDVKGMGVPLTKYLKRGYRVVSY
;
A
#
# COMPACT_ATOMS: atom_id res chain seq x y z
N MET A 1 -63.73 15.24 -32.03
CA MET A 1 -62.70 16.00 -31.28
C MET A 1 -62.02 15.03 -30.31
N PHE A 2 -60.89 14.44 -30.73
CA PHE A 2 -60.14 13.46 -29.93
C PHE A 2 -59.02 14.18 -29.17
N ILE A 3 -59.06 14.13 -27.85
CA ILE A 3 -58.02 14.65 -26.97
C ILE A 3 -57.00 13.54 -26.76
N VAL A 4 -55.80 13.72 -27.33
CA VAL A 4 -54.67 12.82 -27.08
C VAL A 4 -53.98 13.30 -25.81
N LEU A 5 -54.07 12.49 -24.75
CA LEU A 5 -53.38 12.72 -23.49
C LEU A 5 -51.92 12.23 -23.66
N LEU A 6 -50.95 13.13 -23.79
CA LEU A 6 -49.53 12.79 -23.71
C LEU A 6 -49.15 12.55 -22.25
N ALA A 7 -48.95 11.30 -21.91
CA ALA A 7 -48.34 10.92 -20.65
C ALA A 7 -46.82 11.15 -20.74
N SER A 8 -46.32 12.18 -20.04
CA SER A 8 -44.91 12.44 -19.86
C SER A 8 -44.32 11.40 -18.91
N LEU A 9 -43.52 10.44 -19.44
CA LEU A 9 -42.70 9.54 -18.67
C LEU A 9 -41.51 10.34 -18.10
N SER A 10 -41.63 10.74 -16.83
CA SER A 10 -40.49 11.23 -16.05
C SER A 10 -39.53 10.09 -15.79
N GLY A 11 -38.57 9.91 -16.66
CA GLY A 11 -37.43 9.02 -16.42
C GLY A 11 -36.60 9.53 -15.24
N LYS A 12 -36.64 8.81 -14.13
CA LYS A 12 -35.68 9.01 -13.05
C LYS A 12 -34.28 8.69 -13.60
N THR A 13 -33.53 9.70 -13.94
CA THR A 13 -32.10 9.59 -14.17
C THR A 13 -31.44 9.16 -12.85
N TYR A 14 -31.05 7.89 -12.77
CA TYR A 14 -30.12 7.45 -11.74
C TYR A 14 -28.84 8.23 -11.95
N GLY A 15 -28.60 9.22 -11.09
CA GLY A 15 -27.38 10.01 -11.11
C GLY A 15 -26.19 9.05 -10.98
N GLN A 16 -25.31 9.07 -11.98
CA GLN A 16 -24.00 8.43 -11.86
C GLN A 16 -23.33 9.03 -10.64
N GLN A 17 -23.23 8.24 -9.56
CA GLN A 17 -22.41 8.61 -8.43
C GLN A 17 -20.98 8.76 -8.94
N LYS A 18 -20.52 10.01 -8.98
CA LYS A 18 -19.11 10.33 -9.18
C LYS A 18 -18.31 9.48 -8.20
N PRO A 19 -17.33 8.66 -8.66
CA PRO A 19 -16.49 7.92 -7.75
C PRO A 19 -15.96 8.88 -6.70
N LEU A 20 -16.18 8.55 -5.42
CA LEU A 20 -15.61 9.33 -4.32
C LEU A 20 -14.11 9.34 -4.54
N ALA A 21 -13.57 10.46 -5.02
CA ALA A 21 -12.14 10.73 -5.04
C ALA A 21 -11.70 10.83 -3.57
N GLY A 22 -11.40 9.69 -2.99
CA GLY A 22 -11.08 9.57 -1.58
C GLY A 22 -9.82 8.74 -1.40
N PRO A 23 -9.38 8.58 -0.16
CA PRO A 23 -8.18 7.83 0.23
C PRO A 23 -8.15 6.36 -0.20
N SER A 24 -9.19 5.90 -0.88
CA SER A 24 -9.34 4.55 -1.44
C SER A 24 -8.38 4.21 -2.59
N ASP A 25 -7.71 5.20 -3.17
CA ASP A 25 -6.74 4.99 -4.26
C ASP A 25 -5.28 4.89 -3.77
N THR A 26 -5.12 4.65 -2.48
CA THR A 26 -3.85 4.34 -1.86
C THR A 26 -3.84 2.90 -1.38
N LEU A 27 -2.82 2.15 -1.83
CA LEU A 27 -2.53 0.80 -1.36
C LEU A 27 -1.46 0.85 -0.28
N VAL A 28 -1.72 0.22 0.84
CA VAL A 28 -0.72 -0.07 1.88
C VAL A 28 -0.46 -1.58 1.88
N VAL A 29 0.77 -1.97 1.61
CA VAL A 29 1.22 -3.36 1.70
C VAL A 29 1.95 -3.52 3.03
N LEU A 30 1.38 -4.28 3.94
CA LEU A 30 2.00 -4.61 5.23
C LEU A 30 2.80 -5.91 5.08
N TRP A 31 4.12 -5.77 5.05
CA TRP A 31 5.03 -6.89 4.97
C TRP A 31 5.54 -7.24 6.37
N SER A 32 5.09 -8.36 6.93
CA SER A 32 5.47 -8.84 8.26
C SER A 32 6.20 -10.18 8.26
N SER A 33 6.08 -10.96 7.18
CA SER A 33 6.71 -12.25 7.06
C SER A 33 8.24 -12.15 6.96
N GLY A 34 8.94 -12.96 7.75
CA GLY A 34 10.39 -13.19 7.63
C GLY A 34 10.76 -14.27 6.61
N ASP A 35 9.80 -14.83 5.90
CA ASP A 35 10.03 -15.84 4.87
C ASP A 35 10.42 -15.18 3.54
N PRO A 36 11.62 -15.49 2.99
CA PRO A 36 12.08 -14.88 1.74
C PRO A 36 11.24 -15.26 0.52
N GLU A 37 10.61 -16.43 0.51
CA GLU A 37 9.78 -16.86 -0.61
C GLU A 37 8.45 -16.10 -0.62
N VAL A 38 7.82 -15.93 0.54
CA VAL A 38 6.63 -15.07 0.70
C VAL A 38 6.95 -13.62 0.31
N ALA A 39 8.09 -13.12 0.78
CA ALA A 39 8.54 -11.77 0.44
C ALA A 39 8.70 -11.59 -1.06
N GLU A 40 9.43 -12.48 -1.72
CA GLU A 40 9.76 -12.36 -3.13
C GLU A 40 8.57 -12.66 -4.05
N LYS A 41 7.88 -13.79 -3.80
CA LYS A 41 6.88 -14.35 -4.73
C LYS A 41 5.47 -13.79 -4.52
N ALA A 42 5.19 -13.19 -3.38
CA ALA A 42 3.89 -12.60 -3.09
C ALA A 42 4.00 -11.10 -2.82
N CYS A 43 4.60 -10.71 -1.70
CA CYS A 43 4.59 -9.34 -1.19
C CYS A 43 5.21 -8.32 -2.15
N LEU A 44 6.51 -8.46 -2.45
CA LEU A 44 7.25 -7.49 -3.27
C LEU A 44 6.84 -7.58 -4.75
N MET A 45 6.47 -8.76 -5.23
CA MET A 45 5.97 -8.94 -6.58
C MET A 45 4.64 -8.20 -6.78
N TYR A 46 3.68 -8.36 -5.87
CA TYR A 46 2.40 -7.63 -5.93
C TYR A 46 2.60 -6.12 -5.79
N THR A 47 3.43 -5.68 -4.84
CA THR A 47 3.77 -4.26 -4.64
C THR A 47 4.32 -3.63 -5.92
N SER A 48 5.25 -4.33 -6.57
CA SER A 48 5.85 -3.88 -7.84
C SER A 48 4.82 -3.78 -8.96
N ALA A 49 3.97 -4.80 -9.12
CA ALA A 49 2.93 -4.83 -10.14
C ALA A 49 1.90 -3.70 -9.91
N ALA A 50 1.44 -3.52 -8.67
CA ALA A 50 0.47 -2.48 -8.31
C ALA A 50 0.97 -1.07 -8.67
N LYS A 51 2.26 -0.81 -8.46
CA LYS A 51 2.88 0.48 -8.84
C LYS A 51 3.11 0.58 -10.34
N LYS A 52 3.70 -0.45 -10.96
CA LYS A 52 4.04 -0.47 -12.39
C LYS A 52 2.82 -0.33 -13.29
N PHE A 53 1.74 -1.03 -12.98
CA PHE A 53 0.51 -1.02 -13.77
C PHE A 53 -0.49 0.05 -13.32
N LYS A 54 -0.11 0.89 -12.35
CA LYS A 54 -0.95 1.99 -11.85
C LYS A 54 -2.32 1.52 -11.36
N TRP A 55 -2.35 0.36 -10.67
CA TRP A 55 -3.59 -0.12 -10.05
C TRP A 55 -4.04 0.76 -8.89
N PHE A 56 -3.09 1.49 -8.30
CA PHE A 56 -3.30 2.51 -7.29
C PHE A 56 -2.43 3.72 -7.59
N ASN A 57 -2.89 4.92 -7.29
CA ASN A 57 -2.09 6.14 -7.46
C ASN A 57 -0.88 6.14 -6.53
N GLU A 58 -1.11 5.78 -5.26
CA GLU A 58 -0.07 5.69 -4.25
C GLU A 58 0.09 4.26 -3.75
N VAL A 59 1.33 3.83 -3.57
CA VAL A 59 1.67 2.54 -2.99
C VAL A 59 2.68 2.75 -1.87
N ILE A 60 2.33 2.26 -0.69
CA ILE A 60 3.14 2.34 0.53
C ILE A 60 3.48 0.90 0.94
N LEU A 61 4.76 0.62 1.10
CA LEU A 61 5.24 -0.64 1.68
C LEU A 61 5.62 -0.38 3.14
N VAL A 62 4.94 -1.05 4.06
CA VAL A 62 5.24 -1.00 5.49
C VAL A 62 5.94 -2.30 5.89
N VAL A 63 7.20 -2.20 6.25
CA VAL A 63 8.03 -3.30 6.74
C VAL A 63 7.87 -3.38 8.26
N TRP A 64 7.48 -4.53 8.79
CA TRP A 64 7.11 -4.66 10.21
C TRP A 64 7.50 -6.02 10.78
N GLY A 65 8.21 -6.03 11.90
CA GLY A 65 8.59 -7.25 12.60
C GLY A 65 9.63 -8.08 11.84
N PRO A 66 9.45 -9.39 11.68
CA PRO A 66 10.45 -10.28 11.07
C PRO A 66 10.93 -9.88 9.69
N SER A 67 10.09 -9.21 8.90
CA SER A 67 10.49 -8.70 7.58
C SER A 67 11.60 -7.64 7.66
N GLU A 68 11.70 -6.88 8.74
CA GLU A 68 12.76 -5.89 8.92
C GLU A 68 14.14 -6.54 9.02
N LYS A 69 14.22 -7.65 9.76
CA LYS A 69 15.43 -8.46 9.83
C LYS A 69 15.78 -9.05 8.46
N LEU A 70 14.78 -9.64 7.79
CA LEU A 70 14.97 -10.20 6.45
C LEU A 70 15.48 -9.13 5.47
N LEU A 71 14.86 -7.94 5.43
CA LEU A 71 15.29 -6.85 4.56
C LEU A 71 16.73 -6.41 4.88
N ALA A 72 17.07 -6.27 6.17
CA ALA A 72 18.38 -5.79 6.58
C ALA A 72 19.52 -6.78 6.28
N GLU A 73 19.25 -8.08 6.30
CA GLU A 73 20.26 -9.13 6.17
C GLU A 73 20.35 -9.73 4.76
N ASN A 74 19.34 -9.53 3.90
CA ASN A 74 19.25 -10.18 2.59
C ASN A 74 19.50 -9.20 1.44
N ALA A 75 20.58 -9.43 0.68
CA ALA A 75 20.98 -8.56 -0.42
C ALA A 75 19.91 -8.48 -1.54
N VAL A 76 19.26 -9.59 -1.86
CA VAL A 76 18.19 -9.63 -2.89
C VAL A 76 16.98 -8.79 -2.46
N MET A 77 16.60 -8.87 -1.20
CA MET A 77 15.50 -8.05 -0.67
C MET A 77 15.84 -6.56 -0.70
N LYS A 78 17.09 -6.19 -0.35
CA LYS A 78 17.57 -4.80 -0.46
C LYS A 78 17.48 -4.27 -1.89
N GLU A 79 17.93 -5.04 -2.88
CA GLU A 79 17.84 -4.67 -4.30
C GLU A 79 16.39 -4.47 -4.75
N LYS A 80 15.50 -5.40 -4.40
CA LYS A 80 14.08 -5.33 -4.76
C LYS A 80 13.42 -4.11 -4.13
N VAL A 81 13.67 -3.83 -2.85
CA VAL A 81 13.14 -2.65 -2.17
C VAL A 81 13.70 -1.36 -2.76
N ALA A 82 15.00 -1.30 -3.07
CA ALA A 82 15.58 -0.15 -3.75
C ALA A 82 14.93 0.11 -5.13
N SER A 83 14.61 -0.94 -5.87
CA SER A 83 13.88 -0.84 -7.14
C SER A 83 12.47 -0.28 -6.95
N LEU A 84 11.76 -0.72 -5.91
CA LEU A 84 10.44 -0.19 -5.55
C LEU A 84 10.50 1.30 -5.21
N GLN A 85 11.48 1.72 -4.42
CA GLN A 85 11.70 3.14 -4.07
C GLN A 85 11.94 3.98 -5.33
N LYS A 86 12.78 3.51 -6.26
CA LYS A 86 13.02 4.18 -7.56
C LYS A 86 11.74 4.31 -8.40
N SER A 87 10.81 3.38 -8.28
CA SER A 87 9.52 3.44 -8.97
C SER A 87 8.50 4.35 -8.29
N GLY A 88 8.85 4.93 -7.13
CA GLY A 88 7.99 5.83 -6.35
C GLY A 88 7.12 5.13 -5.31
N VAL A 89 7.46 3.92 -4.89
CA VAL A 89 6.87 3.29 -3.70
C VAL A 89 7.47 3.91 -2.45
N MET A 90 6.65 4.38 -1.53
CA MET A 90 7.07 4.84 -0.22
C MET A 90 7.35 3.62 0.68
N VAL A 91 8.55 3.53 1.24
CA VAL A 91 8.94 2.41 2.10
C VAL A 91 9.15 2.90 3.52
N GLN A 92 8.42 2.33 4.46
CA GLN A 92 8.41 2.68 5.88
C GLN A 92 8.67 1.44 6.73
N ALA A 93 9.27 1.61 7.91
CA ALA A 93 9.52 0.52 8.85
C ALA A 93 9.27 0.94 10.31
N CYS A 94 8.95 -0.03 11.15
CA CYS A 94 8.64 0.20 12.56
C CYS A 94 9.91 0.28 13.40
N ILE A 95 10.22 1.45 13.99
CA ILE A 95 11.42 1.63 14.80
C ILE A 95 11.48 0.71 16.02
N ALA A 96 10.36 0.37 16.63
CA ALA A 96 10.34 -0.54 17.77
C ALA A 96 10.86 -1.94 17.40
N CYS A 97 10.44 -2.46 16.23
CA CYS A 97 10.89 -3.76 15.75
C CYS A 97 12.34 -3.71 15.27
N SER A 98 12.72 -2.68 14.50
CA SER A 98 14.08 -2.55 14.02
C SER A 98 15.11 -2.42 15.16
N ASN A 99 14.73 -1.75 16.25
CA ASN A 99 15.57 -1.70 17.46
C ASN A 99 15.71 -3.07 18.13
N MET A 100 14.62 -3.83 18.22
CA MET A 100 14.66 -5.18 18.79
C MET A 100 15.58 -6.14 18.01
N TYR A 101 15.61 -5.98 16.67
CA TYR A 101 16.50 -6.78 15.81
C TYR A 101 17.90 -6.16 15.63
N GLY A 102 18.13 -4.95 16.14
CA GLY A 102 19.42 -4.24 15.97
C GLY A 102 19.71 -3.84 14.52
N VAL A 103 18.68 -3.59 13.71
CA VAL A 103 18.82 -3.33 12.27
C VAL A 103 18.42 -1.91 11.84
N THR A 104 18.12 -1.04 12.78
CA THR A 104 17.62 0.33 12.52
C THR A 104 18.57 1.10 11.59
N ASP A 105 19.87 1.10 11.85
CA ASP A 105 20.84 1.85 11.04
C ASP A 105 20.96 1.26 9.62
N THR A 106 20.91 -0.07 9.50
CA THR A 106 20.93 -0.73 8.19
C THR A 106 19.70 -0.35 7.35
N LEU A 107 18.52 -0.31 7.96
CA LEU A 107 17.31 0.12 7.25
C LEU A 107 17.37 1.58 6.82
N LYS A 108 17.92 2.46 7.66
CA LYS A 108 18.13 3.87 7.30
C LYS A 108 19.12 4.04 6.14
N VAL A 109 20.19 3.27 6.11
CA VAL A 109 21.13 3.22 4.97
C VAL A 109 20.45 2.76 3.69
N CYS A 110 19.46 1.86 3.78
CA CYS A 110 18.60 1.47 2.67
C CYS A 110 17.52 2.52 2.33
N GLN A 111 17.60 3.72 2.91
CA GLN A 111 16.64 4.83 2.69
C GLN A 111 15.19 4.48 3.06
N VAL A 112 15.01 3.59 4.00
CA VAL A 112 13.70 3.29 4.58
C VAL A 112 13.35 4.37 5.62
N ASP A 113 12.13 4.87 5.56
CA ASP A 113 11.60 5.81 6.56
C ASP A 113 11.24 5.04 7.86
N VAL A 114 12.20 5.01 8.79
CA VAL A 114 12.08 4.27 10.06
C VAL A 114 11.50 5.17 11.12
N LYS A 115 10.31 4.81 11.64
CA LYS A 115 9.59 5.58 12.66
C LYS A 115 8.58 4.71 13.41
N GLY A 116 7.93 5.26 14.44
CA GLY A 116 6.84 4.58 15.13
C GLY A 116 5.65 4.37 14.19
N MET A 117 5.45 3.14 13.71
CA MET A 117 4.44 2.84 12.67
C MET A 117 3.03 2.59 13.19
N GLY A 118 2.84 2.42 14.50
CA GLY A 118 1.50 2.19 15.07
C GLY A 118 0.50 3.30 14.74
N VAL A 119 0.90 4.56 14.94
CA VAL A 119 0.04 5.71 14.63
C VAL A 119 -0.18 5.91 13.14
N PRO A 120 0.85 5.90 12.27
CA PRO A 120 0.65 6.00 10.82
C PRO A 120 -0.25 4.89 10.27
N LEU A 121 -0.02 3.62 10.61
CA LEU A 121 -0.85 2.51 10.14
C LEU A 121 -2.30 2.67 10.59
N THR A 122 -2.53 3.06 11.85
CA THR A 122 -3.89 3.34 12.36
C THR A 122 -4.57 4.46 11.57
N LYS A 123 -3.81 5.52 11.23
CA LYS A 123 -4.35 6.61 10.39
C LYS A 123 -4.70 6.13 8.98
N TYR A 124 -3.88 5.27 8.36
CA TYR A 124 -4.17 4.68 7.05
C TYR A 124 -5.48 3.90 7.07
N LEU A 125 -5.65 3.04 8.07
CA LEU A 125 -6.88 2.26 8.26
C LEU A 125 -8.12 3.17 8.46
N LYS A 126 -8.01 4.18 9.33
CA LYS A 126 -9.12 5.12 9.60
C LYS A 126 -9.48 5.98 8.39
N ARG A 127 -8.53 6.25 7.51
CA ARG A 127 -8.76 6.98 6.26
C ARG A 127 -9.31 6.10 5.14
N GLY A 128 -9.51 4.81 5.38
CA GLY A 128 -10.04 3.87 4.39
C GLY A 128 -9.03 3.51 3.29
N TYR A 129 -7.72 3.61 3.54
CA TYR A 129 -6.71 3.08 2.62
C TYR A 129 -6.88 1.58 2.47
N ARG A 130 -6.61 1.07 1.28
CA ARG A 130 -6.63 -0.37 1.03
C ARG A 130 -5.39 -1.00 1.64
N VAL A 131 -5.56 -1.95 2.53
CA VAL A 131 -4.46 -2.64 3.21
C VAL A 131 -4.48 -4.11 2.86
N VAL A 132 -3.34 -4.63 2.41
CA VAL A 132 -3.08 -6.05 2.23
C VAL A 132 -1.85 -6.43 3.05
N SER A 133 -1.84 -7.61 3.67
CA SER A 133 -0.74 -8.07 4.53
C SER A 133 -0.18 -9.41 4.07
N TYR A 134 1.14 -9.60 4.27
CA TYR A 134 1.90 -10.81 3.96
C TYR A 134 2.79 -11.22 5.13
#